data_8592e1bd93c919993879ebf4198aa219
#
_entry.id   8592e1bd93c919993879ebf4198aa219
#
_cell.length_a   1.000
_cell.length_b   1.000
_cell.length_c   1.000
_cell.angle_alpha   90.00
_cell.angle_beta   90.00
_cell.angle_gamma   90.00
#
_symmetry.space_group_name_H-M   'P 1'
#
loop_
_entity.id
_entity.type
_entity.pdbx_description
1 polymer ?
#
loop_
_entity_poly.entity_id
_entity_poly.type
_entity_poly.pdbx_seq_one_letter_code
_entity_poly.pdbx_strand_id
1 'polypeptide(L)'
;MRFLAEFDAASLSETLAGRIVLSVGSHRQRDEDALAHLTGAGRAAALDRLGELHLRKIDLADEVLVINPGGYVGESTRREIAYARQTGKAVRSLEPLLV
;
A
#
# COMPACT_ATOMS: atom_id res chain seq x y z
N MET A 1 -0.56 9.59 -8.65
CA MET A 1 -0.12 8.31 -8.12
C MET A 1 0.37 7.40 -9.23
N ARG A 2 1.47 6.74 -8.99
CA ARG A 2 2.04 5.79 -9.95
C ARG A 2 1.19 4.51 -9.98
N PHE A 3 0.94 3.96 -11.15
CA PHE A 3 0.21 2.70 -11.33
C PHE A 3 -1.27 2.73 -10.93
N LEU A 4 -1.93 3.88 -11.02
CA LEU A 4 -3.35 3.98 -10.64
C LEU A 4 -4.24 3.05 -11.46
N ALA A 5 -4.01 2.95 -12.79
CA ALA A 5 -4.79 2.07 -13.64
C ALA A 5 -4.63 0.61 -13.23
N GLU A 6 -3.42 0.19 -12.87
CA GLU A 6 -3.13 -1.16 -12.41
C GLU A 6 -3.79 -1.45 -11.07
N PHE A 7 -3.80 -0.47 -10.17
CA PHE A 7 -4.52 -0.56 -8.89
C PHE A 7 -6.01 -0.77 -9.11
N ASP A 8 -6.61 0.05 -9.97
CA ASP A 8 -8.05 -0.04 -10.23
C ASP A 8 -8.42 -1.38 -10.84
N ALA A 9 -7.64 -1.86 -11.81
CA ALA A 9 -7.87 -3.14 -12.44
C ALA A 9 -7.74 -4.31 -11.46
N ALA A 10 -6.71 -4.30 -10.62
CA ALA A 10 -6.49 -5.32 -9.62
C ALA A 10 -7.59 -5.30 -8.56
N SER A 11 -7.99 -4.11 -8.10
CA SER A 11 -9.05 -3.94 -7.11
C SER A 11 -10.38 -4.51 -7.63
N LEU A 12 -10.72 -4.22 -8.88
CA LEU A 12 -11.92 -4.75 -9.49
C LEU A 12 -11.86 -6.26 -9.62
N SER A 13 -10.75 -6.79 -10.12
CA SER A 13 -10.55 -8.24 -10.30
C SER A 13 -10.70 -8.99 -8.97
N GLU A 14 -10.07 -8.50 -7.92
CA GLU A 14 -10.14 -9.14 -6.60
C GLU A 14 -11.54 -9.03 -6.00
N THR A 15 -12.21 -7.89 -6.19
CA THR A 15 -13.58 -7.69 -5.72
C THR A 15 -14.54 -8.67 -6.43
N LEU A 16 -14.39 -8.82 -7.73
CA LEU A 16 -15.21 -9.76 -8.50
C LEU A 16 -14.95 -11.22 -8.12
N ALA A 17 -13.77 -11.51 -7.60
CA ALA A 17 -13.42 -12.82 -7.06
C ALA A 17 -13.99 -13.06 -5.65
N GLY A 18 -14.71 -12.10 -5.09
CA GLY A 18 -15.35 -12.24 -3.78
C GLY A 18 -14.49 -11.80 -2.60
N ARG A 19 -13.44 -11.02 -2.85
CA ARG A 19 -12.54 -10.53 -1.80
C ARG A 19 -12.88 -9.10 -1.39
N ILE A 20 -12.67 -8.80 -0.12
CA ILE A 20 -12.75 -7.42 0.39
C ILE A 20 -11.38 -6.78 0.20
N VAL A 21 -11.32 -5.68 -0.53
CA VAL A 21 -10.06 -5.00 -0.87
C VAL A 21 -9.84 -3.81 0.04
N LEU A 22 -8.72 -3.82 0.75
CA LEU A 22 -8.23 -2.69 1.54
C LEU A 22 -6.97 -2.16 0.86
N SER A 23 -7.01 -0.89 0.43
CA SER A 23 -5.88 -0.30 -0.28
C SER A 23 -4.94 0.43 0.69
N VAL A 24 -3.63 0.22 0.53
CA VAL A 24 -2.60 1.00 1.22
C VAL A 24 -1.74 1.67 0.17
N GLY A 25 -1.45 2.96 0.37
CA GLY A 25 -0.63 3.72 -0.56
C GLY A 25 -1.28 4.06 -1.89
N SER A 26 -2.48 3.55 -2.18
CA SER A 26 -3.17 3.81 -3.44
C SER A 26 -3.64 5.26 -3.57
N HIS A 27 -3.74 5.99 -2.46
CA HIS A 27 -4.18 7.38 -2.42
C HIS A 27 -3.08 8.32 -1.95
N ARG A 28 -1.83 7.92 -2.12
CA ARG A 28 -0.69 8.71 -1.62
C ARG A 28 -0.71 10.16 -2.13
N GLN A 29 -1.07 10.39 -3.39
CA GLN A 29 -1.15 11.72 -3.95
C GLN A 29 -2.21 12.56 -3.22
N ARG A 30 -3.35 11.98 -2.89
CA ARG A 30 -4.40 12.66 -2.12
C ARG A 30 -3.94 12.96 -0.71
N ASP A 31 -3.22 12.03 -0.08
CA ASP A 31 -2.68 12.24 1.25
C ASP A 31 -1.68 13.39 1.25
N GLU A 32 -0.79 13.44 0.26
CA GLU A 32 0.17 14.52 0.11
C GLU A 32 -0.53 15.86 -0.11
N ASP A 33 -1.56 15.92 -0.96
CA ASP A 33 -2.34 17.13 -1.19
C ASP A 33 -3.07 17.57 0.08
N ALA A 34 -3.67 16.64 0.82
CA ALA A 34 -4.35 16.95 2.07
C ALA A 34 -3.40 17.48 3.13
N LEU A 35 -2.13 17.07 3.10
CA LEU A 35 -1.11 17.49 4.06
C LEU A 35 -0.28 18.66 3.58
N ALA A 36 -0.58 19.22 2.39
CA ALA A 36 0.20 20.28 1.79
C ALA A 36 0.26 21.55 2.66
N HIS A 37 -0.75 21.78 3.49
CA HIS A 37 -0.80 22.93 4.41
C HIS A 37 0.05 22.73 5.67
N LEU A 38 0.53 21.52 5.90
CA LEU A 38 1.35 21.19 7.06
C LEU A 38 2.83 21.25 6.69
N THR A 39 3.65 21.69 7.63
CA THR A 39 5.11 21.76 7.45
C THR A 39 5.82 21.28 8.72
N GLY A 40 7.11 20.97 8.58
CA GLY A 40 7.95 20.60 9.71
C GLY A 40 7.44 19.39 10.49
N ALA A 41 7.44 19.51 11.81
CA ALA A 41 7.07 18.41 12.70
C ALA A 41 5.60 17.99 12.55
N GLY A 42 4.71 18.93 12.24
CA GLY A 42 3.29 18.61 12.02
C GLY A 42 3.07 17.70 10.83
N ARG A 43 3.77 17.98 9.73
CA ARG A 43 3.72 17.13 8.53
C ARG A 43 4.33 15.76 8.81
N ALA A 44 5.47 15.70 9.45
CA ALA A 44 6.14 14.44 9.78
C ALA A 44 5.25 13.56 10.66
N ALA A 45 4.63 14.13 11.69
CA ALA A 45 3.74 13.40 12.59
C ALA A 45 2.50 12.85 11.85
N ALA A 46 1.94 13.65 10.91
CA ALA A 46 0.80 13.20 10.12
C ALA A 46 1.18 12.06 9.19
N LEU A 47 2.34 12.12 8.54
CA LEU A 47 2.83 11.05 7.67
C LEU A 47 3.11 9.77 8.46
N ASP A 48 3.65 9.89 9.66
CA ASP A 48 3.88 8.74 10.54
C ASP A 48 2.58 8.05 10.92
N ARG A 49 1.54 8.84 11.23
CA ARG A 49 0.22 8.28 11.54
C ARG A 49 -0.41 7.57 10.34
N LEU A 50 -0.27 8.13 9.14
CA LEU A 50 -0.75 7.47 7.92
C LEU A 50 -0.02 6.16 7.69
N GLY A 51 1.29 6.14 7.86
CA GLY A 51 2.09 4.92 7.75
C GLY A 51 1.64 3.86 8.75
N GLU A 52 1.38 4.25 9.99
CA GLU A 52 0.88 3.34 11.03
C GLU A 52 -0.49 2.77 10.66
N LEU A 53 -1.39 3.61 10.13
CA LEU A 53 -2.71 3.13 9.68
C LEU A 53 -2.60 2.14 8.53
N HIS A 54 -1.66 2.33 7.62
CA HIS A 54 -1.39 1.37 6.55
C HIS A 54 -1.01 0.00 7.12
N LEU A 55 -0.18 -0.03 8.18
CA LEU A 55 0.18 -1.28 8.85
C LEU A 55 -1.03 -1.94 9.51
N ARG A 56 -1.94 -1.13 10.08
CA ARG A 56 -3.19 -1.67 10.66
C ARG A 56 -4.08 -2.32 9.59
N LYS A 57 -4.10 -1.76 8.37
CA LYS A 57 -4.82 -2.39 7.26
C LYS A 57 -4.21 -3.75 6.91
N ILE A 58 -2.89 -3.86 6.93
CA ILE A 58 -2.21 -5.14 6.73
C ILE A 58 -2.59 -6.14 7.82
N ASP A 59 -2.68 -5.70 9.07
CA ASP A 59 -3.12 -6.56 10.17
C ASP A 59 -4.52 -7.15 9.92
N LEU A 60 -5.41 -6.39 9.32
CA LEU A 60 -6.77 -6.83 9.01
C LEU A 60 -6.85 -7.73 7.78
N ALA A 61 -5.84 -7.74 6.95
CA ALA A 61 -5.85 -8.48 5.69
C ALA A 61 -5.49 -9.95 5.91
N ASP A 62 -6.00 -10.81 5.04
CA ASP A 62 -5.60 -12.22 4.98
C ASP A 62 -4.33 -12.38 4.15
N GLU A 63 -4.20 -11.56 3.11
CA GLU A 63 -3.01 -11.54 2.25
C GLU A 63 -2.79 -10.16 1.66
N VAL A 64 -1.61 -9.93 1.12
CA VAL A 64 -1.20 -8.66 0.51
C VAL A 64 -0.88 -8.90 -0.96
N LEU A 65 -1.46 -8.06 -1.83
CA LEU A 65 -1.14 -8.05 -3.26
C LEU A 65 -0.33 -6.79 -3.59
N VAL A 66 0.87 -6.98 -4.08
CA VAL A 66 1.76 -5.88 -4.47
C VAL A 66 1.54 -5.53 -5.94
N ILE A 67 1.26 -4.27 -6.22
CA ILE A 67 1.07 -3.76 -7.58
C ILE A 67 2.41 -3.18 -8.05
N ASN A 68 3.19 -3.99 -8.76
CA ASN A 68 4.56 -3.65 -9.13
C ASN A 68 4.85 -3.86 -10.63
N PRO A 69 4.12 -3.16 -11.53
CA PRO A 69 4.41 -3.26 -12.96
C PRO A 69 5.88 -2.99 -13.26
N GLY A 70 6.49 -3.84 -14.09
CA GLY A 70 7.92 -3.75 -14.38
C GLY A 70 8.83 -4.13 -13.24
N GLY A 71 8.27 -4.66 -12.15
CA GLY A 71 9.04 -5.06 -10.96
C GLY A 71 9.37 -3.93 -9.99
N TYR A 72 8.89 -2.71 -10.26
CA TYR A 72 9.18 -1.56 -9.40
C TYR A 72 8.53 -1.70 -8.02
N VAL A 73 9.34 -1.51 -6.98
CA VAL A 73 8.88 -1.50 -5.59
C VAL A 73 9.54 -0.32 -4.87
N GLY A 74 8.72 0.62 -4.40
CA GLY A 74 9.21 1.78 -3.65
C GLY A 74 9.57 1.42 -2.21
N GLU A 75 10.20 2.36 -1.52
CA GLU A 75 10.67 2.16 -0.15
C GLU A 75 9.52 1.87 0.83
N SER A 76 8.42 2.63 0.74
CA SER A 76 7.25 2.41 1.60
C SER A 76 6.67 1.02 1.39
N THR A 77 6.56 0.59 0.14
CA THR A 77 6.02 -0.73 -0.21
C THR A 77 6.93 -1.84 0.31
N ARG A 78 8.25 -1.65 0.26
CA ARG A 78 9.20 -2.62 0.82
C ARG A 78 8.99 -2.81 2.32
N ARG A 79 8.76 -1.72 3.05
CA ARG A 79 8.48 -1.79 4.49
C ARG A 79 7.16 -2.51 4.77
N GLU A 80 6.14 -2.26 3.96
CA GLU A 80 4.84 -2.92 4.09
C GLU A 80 4.96 -4.41 3.79
N ILE A 81 5.73 -4.80 2.78
CA ILE A 81 5.99 -6.21 2.46
C ILE A 81 6.72 -6.89 3.63
N ALA A 82 7.74 -6.25 4.18
CA ALA A 82 8.48 -6.81 5.31
C ALA A 82 7.57 -7.02 6.52
N TYR A 83 6.74 -6.03 6.82
CA TYR A 83 5.77 -6.13 7.90
C TYR A 83 4.78 -7.28 7.68
N ALA A 84 4.23 -7.39 6.47
CA ALA A 84 3.30 -8.46 6.12
C ALA A 84 3.93 -9.84 6.34
N ARG A 85 5.18 -10.01 5.90
CA ARG A 85 5.91 -11.26 6.07
C ARG A 85 6.18 -11.56 7.54
N GLN A 86 6.57 -10.55 8.33
CA GLN A 86 6.83 -10.71 9.76
C GLN A 86 5.57 -11.13 10.52
N THR A 87 4.41 -10.68 10.07
CA THR A 87 3.13 -11.02 10.72
C THR A 87 2.45 -12.25 10.13
N GLY A 88 3.15 -12.97 9.25
CA GLY A 88 2.67 -14.24 8.69
C GLY A 88 1.65 -14.11 7.58
N LYS A 89 1.53 -12.94 6.95
CA LYS A 89 0.60 -12.74 5.83
C LYS A 89 1.22 -13.25 4.54
N ALA A 90 0.42 -13.88 3.68
CA ALA A 90 0.86 -14.25 2.35
C ALA A 90 1.03 -12.99 1.49
N VAL A 91 2.07 -12.93 0.68
CA VAL A 91 2.34 -11.80 -0.21
C VAL A 91 2.36 -12.29 -1.65
N ARG A 92 1.49 -11.69 -2.47
CA ARG A 92 1.46 -11.90 -3.93
C ARG A 92 1.90 -10.64 -4.63
N SER A 93 2.29 -10.72 -5.88
CA SER A 93 2.67 -9.55 -6.67
C SER A 93 2.33 -9.77 -8.15
N LEU A 94 2.19 -8.66 -8.90
CA LEU A 94 1.98 -8.73 -10.35
C LEU A 94 3.23 -9.23 -11.07
N GLU A 95 4.39 -8.79 -10.62
CA GLU A 95 5.69 -9.20 -11.14
C GLU A 95 6.49 -9.84 -10.02
N PRO A 96 7.45 -10.73 -10.34
CA PRO A 96 8.26 -11.35 -9.30
C PRO A 96 8.94 -10.34 -8.38
N LEU A 97 8.93 -10.62 -7.08
CA LEU A 97 9.63 -9.79 -6.09
C LEU A 97 11.08 -10.26 -5.99
N LEU A 98 12.01 -9.31 -6.12
CA LEU A 98 13.45 -9.59 -6.03
C LEU A 98 14.00 -9.38 -4.60
N VAL A 99 13.12 -9.24 -3.66
CA VAL A 99 13.47 -8.98 -2.25
C VAL A 99 12.93 -10.06 -1.34
#